data_c2af11f5c4173b69113dbf71d7a5217f
#
_entry.id   c2af11f5c4173b69113dbf71d7a5217f
#
_cell.length_a   1.000
_cell.length_b   1.000
_cell.length_c   1.000
_cell.angle_alpha   90.00
_cell.angle_beta   90.00
_cell.angle_gamma   90.00
#
_symmetry.space_group_name_H-M   'P 1'
#
loop_
_entity.id
_entity.type
_entity.pdbx_description
1 polymer ?
#
loop_
_entity_poly.entity_id
_entity_poly.type
_entity_poly.pdbx_seq_one_letter_code
_entity_poly.pdbx_strand_id
1 'polypeptide(L)'
;MANRPGAFAGPGIHPAQTGATMINRLTSEERATQLAELRGWDAVAGRDAIQRHFRFADFNEAFGFMTRVAIKAQEMNHHPEWFNVYNRVEITLSTHEADGLTTRDIQLARFIDSIAPGPLAASA
;
A
#
# COMPACT_ATOMS: atom_id res chain seq x y z
N MET A 1 -13.58 13.69 -15.94
CA MET A 1 -13.39 13.53 -15.96
C MET A 1 -13.28 13.69 -16.32
N ALA A 2 -13.42 14.25 -16.45
CA ALA A 2 -13.12 14.40 -16.55
C ALA A 2 -13.04 14.81 -16.82
N ASN A 3 -12.90 14.71 -16.63
CA ASN A 3 -12.59 15.11 -16.73
C ASN A 3 -12.55 15.40 -16.84
N ARG A 4 -12.19 15.27 -16.41
CA ARG A 4 -11.90 15.57 -16.47
C ARG A 4 -11.66 15.83 -16.59
N PRO A 5 -11.67 16.08 -16.31
CA PRO A 5 -11.20 16.33 -16.36
C PRO A 5 -11.03 16.49 -16.48
N GLY A 6 -11.08 17.05 -16.69
CA GLY A 6 -10.58 17.06 -16.53
C GLY A 6 -10.40 17.31 -16.49
N ALA A 7 -10.14 17.49 -16.16
CA ALA A 7 -9.63 17.49 -15.99
C ALA A 7 -9.51 17.80 -16.05
N PHE A 8 -9.47 18.03 -16.36
CA PHE A 8 -8.98 18.23 -16.38
C PHE A 8 -8.65 18.64 -16.50
N ALA A 9 -8.34 19.14 -16.27
CA ALA A 9 -7.66 19.35 -16.24
C ALA A 9 -7.42 19.59 -16.48
N GLY A 10 -7.22 19.92 -16.58
CA GLY A 10 -6.57 19.92 -16.47
C GLY A 10 -6.07 20.10 -16.60
N PRO A 11 -5.76 20.35 -16.67
CA PRO A 11 -4.90 20.36 -16.52
C PRO A 11 -4.38 20.36 -16.59
N GLY A 12 -3.99 20.44 -16.41
CA GLY A 12 -3.22 20.17 -16.04
C GLY A 12 -2.69 20.20 -15.95
N ILE A 13 -2.31 20.15 -16.09
CA ILE A 13 -1.63 20.12 -15.89
C ILE A 13 -1.11 20.31 -15.62
N HIS A 14 -0.79 20.24 -15.28
CA HIS A 14 -0.11 20.62 -14.97
C HIS A 14 1.00 20.42 -15.01
N PRO A 15 1.53 20.67 -15.15
CA PRO A 15 2.73 20.27 -15.42
C PRO A 15 3.54 20.45 -14.32
N ALA A 16 3.29 21.31 -13.80
CA ALA A 16 4.09 21.47 -12.78
C ALA A 16 3.92 20.48 -11.93
N GLN A 17 3.01 20.11 -11.92
CA GLN A 17 2.94 19.09 -11.25
C GLN A 17 3.88 18.23 -11.63
N THR A 18 4.52 18.43 -12.59
CA THR A 18 5.54 17.62 -12.93
C THR A 18 6.39 17.32 -11.83
N GLY A 19 7.01 18.21 -11.23
CA GLY A 19 7.90 17.92 -10.19
C GLY A 19 7.18 17.18 -9.12
N ALA A 20 6.00 17.61 -8.87
CA ALA A 20 5.23 16.98 -7.83
C ALA A 20 4.91 15.54 -8.14
N THR A 21 4.92 15.16 -9.38
CA THR A 21 4.56 13.81 -9.72
C THR A 21 5.76 12.90 -9.80
N MET A 22 6.95 13.42 -9.61
CA MET A 22 8.12 12.57 -9.61
C MET A 22 8.11 11.71 -8.38
N ILE A 23 8.02 10.42 -8.57
CA ILE A 23 8.03 9.48 -7.48
C ILE A 23 9.24 8.60 -7.62
N ASN A 24 10.09 8.63 -6.63
CA ASN A 24 11.34 7.88 -6.68
C ASN A 24 11.29 6.68 -5.77
N ARG A 25 11.93 5.61 -6.17
CA ARG A 25 12.10 4.46 -5.30
C ARG A 25 12.87 4.86 -4.07
N LEU A 26 12.64 4.16 -3.00
CA LEU A 26 13.40 4.36 -1.77
C LEU A 26 14.87 4.07 -2.02
N THR A 27 15.74 4.88 -1.44
CA THR A 27 17.17 4.59 -1.46
C THR A 27 17.47 3.40 -0.56
N SER A 28 18.67 2.86 -0.65
CA SER A 28 19.06 1.75 0.23
C SER A 28 18.97 2.13 1.70
N GLU A 29 19.36 3.36 2.02
CA GLU A 29 19.31 3.82 3.40
C GLU A 29 17.87 3.97 3.88
N GLU A 30 17.01 4.53 3.05
CA GLU A 30 15.59 4.68 3.40
C GLU A 30 14.96 3.32 3.61
N ARG A 31 15.29 2.36 2.76
CA ARG A 31 14.75 1.00 2.92
C ARG A 31 15.17 0.43 4.26
N ALA A 32 16.44 0.51 4.57
CA ALA A 32 16.93 -0.07 5.82
C ALA A 32 16.22 0.54 7.02
N THR A 33 16.04 1.87 7.02
CA THR A 33 15.41 2.55 8.13
C THR A 33 13.92 2.27 8.21
N GLN A 34 13.22 2.42 7.08
CA GLN A 34 11.77 2.32 7.09
C GLN A 34 11.31 0.88 7.26
N LEU A 35 11.94 -0.05 6.56
CA LEU A 35 11.50 -1.44 6.65
C LEU A 35 11.82 -2.08 7.99
N ALA A 36 12.84 -1.58 8.67
CA ALA A 36 13.14 -2.09 10.01
C ALA A 36 11.97 -1.86 10.97
N GLU A 37 11.16 -0.84 10.72
CA GLU A 37 10.02 -0.53 11.58
C GLU A 37 8.75 -1.27 11.15
N LEU A 38 8.77 -1.91 10.00
CA LEU A 38 7.61 -2.62 9.48
C LEU A 38 7.83 -4.13 9.65
N ARG A 39 7.82 -4.58 10.90
CA ARG A 39 8.29 -5.91 11.25
C ARG A 39 7.52 -7.05 10.62
N GLY A 40 6.26 -6.88 10.36
CA GLY A 40 5.45 -7.94 9.78
C GLY A 40 5.58 -8.07 8.28
N TRP A 41 6.29 -7.14 7.65
CA TRP A 41 6.38 -7.09 6.20
C TRP A 41 7.69 -7.69 5.72
N ASP A 42 7.60 -8.53 4.70
CA ASP A 42 8.76 -9.20 4.11
C ASP A 42 8.98 -8.74 2.68
N ALA A 43 10.23 -8.75 2.26
CA ALA A 43 10.55 -8.47 0.86
C ALA A 43 10.00 -9.60 -0.01
N VAL A 44 9.51 -9.22 -1.19
CA VAL A 44 9.02 -10.20 -2.15
C VAL A 44 10.18 -10.63 -3.04
N ALA A 45 10.36 -11.93 -3.21
CA ALA A 45 11.42 -12.42 -4.07
C ALA A 45 11.16 -11.98 -5.51
N GLY A 46 12.19 -11.46 -6.15
CA GLY A 46 12.11 -11.13 -7.58
C GLY A 46 11.48 -9.80 -7.92
N ARG A 47 11.03 -9.03 -6.92
CA ARG A 47 10.49 -7.70 -7.21
C ARG A 47 10.72 -6.76 -6.03
N ASP A 48 10.70 -5.48 -6.33
CA ASP A 48 10.87 -4.44 -5.32
C ASP A 48 9.50 -4.15 -4.71
N ALA A 49 9.12 -4.98 -3.76
CA ALA A 49 7.80 -4.94 -3.12
C ALA A 49 7.89 -5.53 -1.73
N ILE A 50 6.91 -5.23 -0.90
CA ILE A 50 6.81 -5.84 0.43
C ILE A 50 5.45 -6.50 0.57
N GLN A 51 5.38 -7.52 1.42
CA GLN A 51 4.18 -8.32 1.55
C GLN A 51 3.96 -8.70 3.00
N ARG A 52 2.71 -8.77 3.40
CA ARG A 52 2.35 -9.24 4.73
C ARG A 52 1.08 -10.08 4.66
N HIS A 53 1.04 -11.14 5.48
CA HIS A 53 -0.11 -12.03 5.58
C HIS A 53 -0.84 -11.75 6.88
N PHE A 54 -2.17 -11.80 6.82
CA PHE A 54 -3.02 -11.57 7.99
C PHE A 54 -4.01 -12.70 8.11
N ARG A 55 -4.38 -13.03 9.35
CA ARG A 55 -5.42 -14.01 9.60
C ARG A 55 -6.41 -13.45 10.60
N PHE A 56 -7.68 -13.68 10.33
CA PHE A 56 -8.77 -13.15 11.13
C PHE A 56 -9.64 -14.27 11.67
N ALA A 57 -10.62 -13.94 12.50
CA ALA A 57 -11.50 -14.95 13.06
C ALA A 57 -12.42 -15.55 11.98
N ASP A 58 -12.85 -14.75 11.02
CA ASP A 58 -13.75 -15.19 9.98
C ASP A 58 -13.68 -14.25 8.78
N PHE A 59 -14.48 -14.52 7.78
CA PHE A 59 -14.52 -13.71 6.57
C PHE A 59 -15.02 -12.30 6.85
N ASN A 60 -15.99 -12.17 7.74
CA ASN A 60 -16.55 -10.86 8.04
C ASN A 60 -15.46 -9.92 8.58
N GLU A 61 -14.63 -10.41 9.49
CA GLU A 61 -13.53 -9.60 10.01
C GLU A 61 -12.50 -9.30 8.93
N ALA A 62 -12.17 -10.31 8.13
CA ALA A 62 -11.21 -10.12 7.05
C ALA A 62 -11.70 -9.07 6.07
N PHE A 63 -12.97 -9.15 5.68
CA PHE A 63 -13.51 -8.23 4.71
C PHE A 63 -13.67 -6.81 5.28
N GLY A 64 -14.02 -6.71 6.55
CA GLY A 64 -14.07 -5.40 7.22
C GLY A 64 -12.70 -4.73 7.23
N PHE A 65 -11.66 -5.51 7.51
CA PHE A 65 -10.29 -5.01 7.46
C PHE A 65 -9.95 -4.55 6.02
N MET A 66 -10.25 -5.39 5.03
CA MET A 66 -10.01 -5.03 3.64
C MET A 66 -10.75 -3.78 3.23
N THR A 67 -11.98 -3.62 3.71
CA THR A 67 -12.77 -2.43 3.39
C THR A 67 -12.10 -1.17 3.92
N ARG A 68 -11.57 -1.21 5.13
CA ARG A 68 -10.88 -0.05 5.68
C ARG A 68 -9.60 0.25 4.93
N VAL A 69 -8.87 -0.79 4.53
CA VAL A 69 -7.66 -0.61 3.72
C VAL A 69 -8.04 -0.02 2.36
N ALA A 70 -9.14 -0.51 1.77
CA ALA A 70 -9.58 -0.04 0.46
C ALA A 70 -9.92 1.45 0.49
N ILE A 71 -10.58 1.89 1.54
CA ILE A 71 -10.95 3.31 1.68
C ILE A 71 -9.68 4.16 1.76
N LYS A 72 -8.72 3.73 2.57
CA LYS A 72 -7.47 4.47 2.71
C LYS A 72 -6.68 4.47 1.41
N ALA A 73 -6.63 3.33 0.73
CA ALA A 73 -5.92 3.22 -0.54
C ALA A 73 -6.51 4.16 -1.58
N GLN A 74 -7.84 4.26 -1.62
CA GLN A 74 -8.50 5.17 -2.55
C GLN A 74 -8.22 6.62 -2.19
N GLU A 75 -8.21 6.93 -0.91
CA GLU A 75 -7.90 8.28 -0.45
C GLU A 75 -6.49 8.70 -0.86
N MET A 76 -5.55 7.77 -0.76
CA MET A 76 -4.15 8.02 -1.12
C MET A 76 -3.91 7.90 -2.64
N ASN A 77 -4.87 7.40 -3.36
CA ASN A 77 -4.72 7.01 -4.76
C ASN A 77 -3.52 6.08 -4.94
N HIS A 78 -3.41 5.11 -4.04
CA HIS A 78 -2.32 4.14 -4.04
C HIS A 78 -2.89 2.80 -3.60
N HIS A 79 -3.00 1.87 -4.53
CA HIS A 79 -3.80 0.66 -4.33
C HIS A 79 -2.92 -0.56 -4.10
N PRO A 80 -3.30 -1.43 -3.16
CA PRO A 80 -2.53 -2.64 -2.89
C PRO A 80 -2.83 -3.73 -3.91
N GLU A 81 -1.93 -4.69 -4.01
CA GLU A 81 -2.22 -5.96 -4.65
C GLU A 81 -2.59 -6.88 -3.50
N TRP A 82 -3.69 -7.57 -3.59
CA TRP A 82 -4.04 -8.42 -2.46
C TRP A 82 -4.81 -9.66 -2.89
N PHE A 83 -4.84 -10.62 -1.97
CA PHE A 83 -5.47 -11.89 -2.18
C PHE A 83 -6.19 -12.26 -0.90
N ASN A 84 -7.43 -12.71 -1.01
CA ASN A 84 -8.23 -13.08 0.15
C ASN A 84 -8.87 -14.44 -0.06
N VAL A 85 -8.72 -15.29 0.94
CA VAL A 85 -9.45 -16.55 1.01
C VAL A 85 -10.01 -16.64 2.42
N TYR A 86 -11.32 -16.61 2.54
CA TYR A 86 -12.01 -16.72 3.81
C TYR A 86 -11.44 -15.75 4.86
N ASN A 87 -10.71 -16.24 5.85
CA ASN A 87 -10.20 -15.42 6.95
C ASN A 87 -8.74 -14.99 6.74
N ARG A 88 -8.18 -15.22 5.57
CA ARG A 88 -6.79 -14.86 5.28
C ARG A 88 -6.71 -13.77 4.24
N VAL A 89 -5.82 -12.81 4.47
CA VAL A 89 -5.60 -11.71 3.55
C VAL A 89 -4.10 -11.57 3.36
N GLU A 90 -3.67 -11.51 2.09
CA GLU A 90 -2.28 -11.28 1.77
C GLU A 90 -2.21 -9.96 1.04
N ILE A 91 -1.36 -9.05 1.49
CA ILE A 91 -1.24 -7.73 0.89
C ILE A 91 0.18 -7.53 0.40
N THR A 92 0.31 -7.12 -0.86
CA THR A 92 1.60 -6.78 -1.46
C THR A 92 1.57 -5.32 -1.85
N LEU A 93 2.61 -4.59 -1.51
CA LEU A 93 2.70 -3.17 -1.81
C LEU A 93 3.91 -2.87 -2.68
N SER A 94 3.68 -2.07 -3.70
CA SER A 94 4.73 -1.57 -4.58
C SER A 94 4.13 -0.39 -5.32
N THR A 95 4.93 0.53 -5.79
CA THR A 95 4.43 1.68 -6.53
C THR A 95 4.67 1.45 -8.01
N HIS A 96 3.58 1.26 -8.75
CA HIS A 96 3.65 0.91 -10.17
C HIS A 96 4.44 1.96 -10.97
N GLU A 97 4.17 3.23 -10.73
CA GLU A 97 4.81 4.30 -11.48
C GLU A 97 6.32 4.36 -11.29
N ALA A 98 6.81 3.91 -10.16
CA ALA A 98 8.24 3.89 -9.86
C ALA A 98 8.85 2.51 -10.08
N ASP A 99 8.01 1.52 -10.38
CA ASP A 99 8.43 0.13 -10.51
C ASP A 99 9.20 -0.31 -9.27
N GLY A 100 8.69 0.04 -8.11
CA GLY A 100 9.33 -0.34 -6.86
C GLY A 100 8.76 0.38 -5.66
N LEU A 101 9.40 0.18 -4.51
CA LEU A 101 8.95 0.74 -3.25
C LEU A 101 9.21 2.24 -3.17
N THR A 102 8.22 2.96 -2.70
CA THR A 102 8.31 4.39 -2.46
C THR A 102 7.71 4.70 -1.09
N THR A 103 7.73 5.97 -0.71
CA THR A 103 7.13 6.40 0.55
C THR A 103 5.63 6.11 0.60
N ARG A 104 4.97 6.04 -0.54
CA ARG A 104 3.54 5.71 -0.56
C ARG A 104 3.31 4.32 0.02
N ASP A 105 4.18 3.37 -0.32
CA ASP A 105 4.06 2.01 0.19
C ASP A 105 4.26 1.98 1.70
N ILE A 106 5.23 2.75 2.17
CA ILE A 106 5.50 2.82 3.60
C ILE A 106 4.30 3.42 4.34
N GLN A 107 3.73 4.50 3.81
CA GLN A 107 2.58 5.13 4.44
C GLN A 107 1.39 4.19 4.51
N LEU A 108 1.12 3.47 3.44
CA LEU A 108 0.00 2.54 3.43
C LEU A 108 0.27 1.37 4.35
N ALA A 109 1.50 0.85 4.37
CA ALA A 109 1.86 -0.25 5.28
C ALA A 109 1.66 0.17 6.73
N ARG A 110 2.06 1.39 7.09
CA ARG A 110 1.88 1.89 8.46
C ARG A 110 0.40 2.00 8.82
N PHE A 111 -0.41 2.47 7.89
CA PHE A 111 -1.86 2.54 8.13
C PHE A 111 -2.43 1.13 8.33
N ILE A 112 -2.06 0.21 7.45
CA ILE A 112 -2.54 -1.17 7.53
C ILE A 112 -2.16 -1.76 8.89
N ASP A 113 -0.93 -1.55 9.32
CA ASP A 113 -0.48 -2.05 10.61
C ASP A 113 -1.27 -1.44 11.76
N SER A 114 -1.68 -0.18 11.62
CA SER A 114 -2.40 0.50 12.70
C SER A 114 -3.81 -0.06 12.90
N ILE A 115 -4.39 -0.67 11.87
CA ILE A 115 -5.74 -1.22 11.99
C ILE A 115 -5.75 -2.73 11.96
N ALA A 116 -4.59 -3.36 11.81
CA ALA A 116 -4.50 -4.81 11.77
C ALA A 116 -4.83 -5.38 13.14
N PRO A 117 -5.32 -6.62 13.18
CA PRO A 117 -5.59 -7.25 14.46
C PRO A 117 -4.30 -7.47 15.22
N GLY A 118 -4.43 -7.77 16.50
CA GLY A 118 -3.28 -7.99 17.35
C GLY A 118 -2.41 -9.13 16.88
N PRO A 119 -1.26 -9.31 17.51
CA PRO A 119 -0.26 -10.28 17.04
C PRO A 119 -0.82 -11.69 16.89
N LEU A 120 -1.72 -12.09 17.74
CA LEU A 120 -2.24 -13.44 17.70
C LEU A 120 -2.96 -13.73 16.39
N ALA A 121 -3.81 -12.83 15.94
CA ALA A 121 -4.55 -13.02 14.70
C ALA A 121 -3.63 -12.88 13.50
N ALA A 122 -2.68 -11.98 13.58
CA ALA A 122 -1.79 -11.71 12.43
C ALA A 122 -0.76 -12.81 12.24
N SER A 123 -0.40 -13.52 13.29
CA SER A 123 0.68 -14.48 13.20
C SER A 123 0.24 -15.85 12.72
N ALA A 124 -1.02 -16.06 12.64
CA ALA A 124 -1.49 -17.36 12.19
C ALA A 124 -1.34 -17.54 10.69
#